data_baadee7c9e2861791f21d6a56dd08bf5
#
_entry.id   baadee7c9e2861791f21d6a56dd08bf5
#
_cell.length_a   1.000
_cell.length_b   1.000
_cell.length_c   1.000
_cell.angle_alpha   90.00
_cell.angle_beta   90.00
_cell.angle_gamma   90.00
#
_symmetry.space_group_name_H-M   'P 1'
#
loop_
_entity.id
_entity.type
_entity.pdbx_description
1 polymer ?
#
loop_
_entity_poly.entity_id
_entity_poly.type
_entity_poly.pdbx_seq_one_letter_code
_entity_poly.pdbx_strand_id
1 'polypeptide(L)'
;SRPLGVWSPCPRNSDDTMTTEHNPYLQFTREQWALLRDAVPLTLTEHDLQTLRGINEKVSLREVEEIYLPLSRLLNLYVKAKQRRSRVLEQFLGQSRGKGTYIISIAGSVAGGKSTTARILQALLERWPEHPKVELITTDGFLYSKKELEARGLMRRKGFPESYDIRHLVEFVANVRA
;
A
#
# COMPACT_ATOMS: atom_id res chain seq x y z
N SER A 1 -27.41 20.22 -4.08
CA SER A 1 -26.35 20.47 -5.07
C SER A 1 -25.31 21.40 -4.45
N ARG A 2 -24.20 20.84 -3.96
CA ARG A 2 -23.02 21.63 -3.59
C ARG A 2 -22.10 21.70 -4.82
N PRO A 3 -21.56 22.87 -5.21
CA PRO A 3 -20.64 22.99 -6.31
C PRO A 3 -19.33 22.27 -5.94
N LEU A 4 -18.79 21.53 -6.90
CA LEU A 4 -17.46 20.94 -6.85
C LEU A 4 -16.45 22.08 -6.59
N GLY A 5 -15.75 22.01 -5.46
CA GLY A 5 -14.74 22.97 -5.10
C GLY A 5 -13.68 23.09 -6.19
N VAL A 6 -13.49 24.30 -6.68
CA VAL A 6 -12.46 24.66 -7.62
C VAL A 6 -11.11 24.38 -6.96
N TRP A 7 -10.36 23.44 -7.54
CA TRP A 7 -8.99 23.14 -7.12
C TRP A 7 -8.11 24.33 -7.51
N SER A 8 -7.73 25.16 -6.54
CA SER A 8 -6.72 26.21 -6.76
C SER A 8 -5.35 25.59 -6.62
N PRO A 9 -4.48 25.67 -7.63
CA PRO A 9 -3.11 25.20 -7.49
C PRO A 9 -2.41 26.02 -6.41
N CYS A 10 -1.64 25.35 -5.57
CA CYS A 10 -0.80 25.92 -4.54
C CYS A 10 0.11 27.02 -5.13
N PRO A 11 0.26 28.19 -4.50
CA PRO A 11 1.14 29.24 -5.03
C PRO A 11 2.58 28.71 -5.12
N ARG A 12 3.16 28.77 -6.30
CA ARG A 12 4.59 28.54 -6.52
C ARG A 12 5.34 29.69 -5.87
N ASN A 13 6.23 29.39 -4.94
CA ASN A 13 7.20 30.34 -4.45
C ASN A 13 8.10 30.80 -5.61
N SER A 14 8.21 32.12 -5.79
CA SER A 14 8.87 32.79 -6.91
C SER A 14 10.41 32.84 -6.85
N ASP A 15 11.07 31.99 -6.07
CA ASP A 15 12.53 32.04 -5.88
C ASP A 15 13.30 30.78 -6.32
N ASP A 16 12.72 29.93 -7.18
CA ASP A 16 13.45 28.81 -7.80
C ASP A 16 13.85 29.14 -9.26
N THR A 17 14.80 30.06 -9.42
CA THR A 17 15.64 30.12 -10.61
C THR A 17 16.82 29.16 -10.41
N MET A 18 16.67 27.85 -10.69
CA MET A 18 17.77 27.00 -11.18
C MET A 18 17.26 25.60 -11.54
N THR A 19 17.52 25.24 -12.81
CA THR A 19 17.49 23.90 -13.39
C THR A 19 16.24 23.06 -13.09
N THR A 20 15.27 23.15 -13.98
CA THR A 20 14.22 22.13 -14.13
C THR A 20 14.85 20.82 -14.59
N GLU A 21 15.56 20.11 -13.73
CA GLU A 21 15.70 18.68 -13.87
C GLU A 21 14.29 18.12 -13.94
N HIS A 22 13.97 17.36 -14.98
CA HIS A 22 12.70 16.69 -15.15
C HIS A 22 12.57 15.62 -14.05
N ASN A 23 12.26 16.05 -12.82
CA ASN A 23 11.98 15.14 -11.73
C ASN A 23 10.57 14.56 -11.94
N PRO A 24 10.43 13.27 -12.28
CA PRO A 24 9.13 12.62 -12.47
C PRO A 24 8.36 12.44 -11.17
N TYR A 25 8.97 12.77 -10.01
CA TYR A 25 8.38 12.57 -8.69
C TYR A 25 7.77 13.86 -8.16
N LEU A 26 6.56 13.75 -7.62
CA LEU A 26 5.96 14.81 -6.82
C LEU A 26 6.60 14.79 -5.43
N GLN A 27 7.05 15.95 -4.97
CA GLN A 27 7.64 16.12 -3.65
C GLN A 27 6.65 16.85 -2.74
N PHE A 28 6.56 16.37 -1.51
CA PHE A 28 5.71 16.96 -0.46
C PHE A 28 6.53 17.13 0.81
N THR A 29 6.33 18.21 1.54
CA THR A 29 6.72 18.25 2.94
C THR A 29 5.80 17.34 3.75
N ARG A 30 6.20 16.99 4.98
CA ARG A 30 5.39 16.15 5.87
C ARG A 30 4.02 16.80 6.15
N GLU A 31 4.01 18.10 6.35
CA GLU A 31 2.81 18.88 6.60
C GLU A 31 1.89 18.90 5.37
N GLN A 32 2.43 19.14 4.19
CA GLN A 32 1.67 19.09 2.94
C GLN A 32 1.06 17.71 2.70
N TRP A 33 1.84 16.64 2.96
CA TRP A 33 1.34 15.27 2.84
C TRP A 33 0.23 14.98 3.85
N ALA A 34 0.40 15.38 5.12
CA ALA A 34 -0.59 15.18 6.17
C ALA A 34 -1.96 15.82 5.84
N LEU A 35 -1.95 16.98 5.19
CA LEU A 35 -3.19 17.64 4.75
C LEU A 35 -3.97 16.84 3.69
N LEU A 36 -3.31 15.97 2.93
CA LEU A 36 -3.96 15.13 1.92
C LEU A 36 -4.88 14.05 2.49
N ARG A 37 -4.88 13.84 3.82
CA ARG A 37 -5.90 13.00 4.47
C ARG A 37 -7.31 13.57 4.33
N ASP A 38 -7.43 14.92 4.14
CA ASP A 38 -8.73 15.61 4.08
C ASP A 38 -9.55 15.38 5.37
N ALA A 39 -10.85 15.16 5.28
CA ALA A 39 -11.74 14.90 6.41
C ALA A 39 -11.72 13.45 6.92
N VAL A 40 -10.75 12.62 6.50
CA VAL A 40 -10.66 11.21 6.96
C VAL A 40 -10.25 11.17 8.43
N PRO A 41 -11.10 10.62 9.33
CA PRO A 41 -10.80 10.56 10.74
C PRO A 41 -9.75 9.47 11.03
N LEU A 42 -8.92 9.71 12.04
CA LEU A 42 -8.07 8.68 12.60
C LEU A 42 -8.93 7.70 13.40
N THR A 43 -9.03 6.47 12.93
CA THR A 43 -9.86 5.41 13.53
C THR A 43 -9.07 4.42 14.36
N LEU A 44 -7.73 4.48 14.31
CA LEU A 44 -6.85 3.66 15.13
C LEU A 44 -6.63 4.29 16.51
N THR A 45 -6.65 3.46 17.54
CA THR A 45 -6.33 3.84 18.93
C THR A 45 -4.87 3.47 19.26
N GLU A 46 -4.35 3.99 20.38
CA GLU A 46 -3.02 3.60 20.87
C GLU A 46 -2.96 2.10 21.20
N HIS A 47 -4.06 1.52 21.67
CA HIS A 47 -4.17 0.08 21.93
C HIS A 47 -4.05 -0.73 20.63
N ASP A 48 -4.78 -0.32 19.57
CA ASP A 48 -4.65 -0.96 18.25
C ASP A 48 -3.20 -0.91 17.78
N LEU A 49 -2.57 0.26 17.92
CA LEU A 49 -1.20 0.47 17.47
C LEU A 49 -0.19 -0.41 18.22
N GLN A 50 -0.38 -0.63 19.51
CA GLN A 50 0.46 -1.55 20.30
C GLN A 50 0.44 -2.98 19.76
N THR A 51 -0.72 -3.45 19.28
CA THR A 51 -0.85 -4.80 18.69
C THR A 51 -0.27 -4.90 17.29
N LEU A 52 -0.25 -3.80 16.55
CA LEU A 52 0.25 -3.73 15.17
C LEU A 52 1.77 -3.55 15.08
N ARG A 53 2.40 -2.98 16.11
CA ARG A 53 3.85 -2.75 16.17
C ARG A 53 4.61 -4.07 16.24
N GLY A 54 5.79 -4.10 15.61
CA GLY A 54 6.84 -5.07 15.92
C GLY A 54 7.51 -4.74 17.27
N ILE A 55 8.20 -5.72 17.86
CA ILE A 55 8.80 -5.62 19.21
C ILE A 55 9.75 -4.42 19.33
N ASN A 56 10.42 -4.02 18.24
CA ASN A 56 11.43 -2.95 18.22
C ASN A 56 10.99 -1.70 17.45
N GLU A 57 9.70 -1.60 17.06
CA GLU A 57 9.25 -0.51 16.20
C GLU A 57 8.45 0.53 16.99
N LYS A 58 8.85 1.80 16.85
CA LYS A 58 8.24 2.95 17.53
C LYS A 58 7.43 3.78 16.55
N VAL A 59 6.27 3.30 16.14
CA VAL A 59 5.32 4.10 15.38
C VAL A 59 4.35 4.77 16.35
N SER A 60 4.16 6.07 16.23
CA SER A 60 3.21 6.86 17.04
C SER A 60 1.90 7.07 16.31
N LEU A 61 0.81 7.34 17.05
CA LEU A 61 -0.47 7.74 16.43
C LEU A 61 -0.33 8.98 15.54
N ARG A 62 0.53 9.92 15.94
CA ARG A 62 0.84 11.10 15.14
C ARG A 62 1.44 10.71 13.79
N GLU A 63 2.35 9.75 13.76
CA GLU A 63 2.92 9.25 12.51
C GLU A 63 1.87 8.53 11.65
N VAL A 64 0.98 7.75 12.28
CA VAL A 64 -0.16 7.15 11.57
C VAL A 64 -1.03 8.22 10.93
N GLU A 65 -1.36 9.28 11.68
CA GLU A 65 -2.18 10.39 11.21
C GLU A 65 -1.52 11.18 10.08
N GLU A 66 -0.23 11.48 10.21
CA GLU A 66 0.49 12.34 9.27
C GLU A 66 0.98 11.60 8.01
N ILE A 67 1.27 10.30 8.10
CA ILE A 67 1.88 9.53 7.00
C ILE A 67 0.94 8.47 6.44
N TYR A 68 0.43 7.57 7.30
CA TYR A 68 -0.30 6.39 6.84
C TYR A 68 -1.76 6.71 6.47
N LEU A 69 -2.38 7.67 7.14
CA LEU A 69 -3.77 8.01 6.87
C LEU A 69 -3.95 8.66 5.48
N PRO A 70 -3.13 9.67 5.07
CA PRO A 70 -3.14 10.16 3.68
C PRO A 70 -2.84 9.06 2.66
N LEU A 71 -1.88 8.15 2.97
CA LEU A 71 -1.56 7.03 2.09
C LEU A 71 -2.73 6.07 1.94
N SER A 72 -3.42 5.72 3.04
CA SER A 72 -4.61 4.87 2.99
C SER A 72 -5.72 5.49 2.15
N ARG A 73 -5.92 6.82 2.25
CA ARG A 73 -6.85 7.57 1.39
C ARG A 73 -6.48 7.47 -0.09
N LEU A 74 -5.21 7.67 -0.41
CA LEU A 74 -4.72 7.54 -1.79
C LEU A 74 -4.99 6.14 -2.35
N LEU A 75 -4.64 5.10 -1.57
CA LEU A 75 -4.89 3.71 -1.97
C LEU A 75 -6.38 3.42 -2.15
N ASN A 76 -7.24 3.94 -1.26
CA ASN A 76 -8.69 3.83 -1.42
C ASN A 76 -9.20 4.47 -2.71
N LEU A 77 -8.67 5.65 -3.08
CA LEU A 77 -9.00 6.30 -4.35
C LEU A 77 -8.61 5.45 -5.56
N TYR A 78 -7.42 4.82 -5.55
CA TYR A 78 -7.00 3.90 -6.61
C TYR A 78 -7.91 2.66 -6.71
N VAL A 79 -8.29 2.07 -5.59
CA VAL A 79 -9.20 0.92 -5.57
C VAL A 79 -10.56 1.31 -6.13
N LYS A 80 -11.14 2.44 -5.71
CA LYS A 80 -12.39 2.99 -6.25
C LYS A 80 -12.31 3.22 -7.76
N ALA A 81 -11.22 3.81 -8.24
CA ALA A 81 -11.02 4.05 -9.67
C ALA A 81 -10.97 2.72 -10.47
N LYS A 82 -10.27 1.70 -9.95
CA LYS A 82 -10.25 0.36 -10.56
C LYS A 82 -11.65 -0.26 -10.59
N GLN A 83 -12.37 -0.24 -9.49
CA GLN A 83 -13.73 -0.78 -9.39
C GLN A 83 -14.70 -0.09 -10.38
N ARG A 84 -14.58 1.25 -10.50
CA ARG A 84 -15.37 2.02 -11.47
C ARG A 84 -15.04 1.59 -12.91
N ARG A 85 -13.77 1.45 -13.25
CA ARG A 85 -13.32 1.00 -14.57
C ARG A 85 -13.81 -0.41 -14.87
N SER A 86 -13.76 -1.34 -13.91
CA SER A 86 -14.26 -2.70 -14.09
C SER A 86 -15.76 -2.69 -14.39
N ARG A 87 -16.56 -1.90 -13.68
CA ARG A 87 -18.01 -1.77 -13.94
C ARG A 87 -18.32 -1.26 -15.34
N VAL A 88 -17.56 -0.24 -15.81
CA VAL A 88 -17.73 0.27 -17.19
C VAL A 88 -17.45 -0.83 -18.22
N LEU A 89 -16.40 -1.63 -17.99
CA LEU A 89 -16.05 -2.74 -18.90
C LEU A 89 -17.10 -3.85 -18.86
N GLU A 90 -17.60 -4.21 -17.68
CA GLU A 90 -18.69 -5.19 -17.51
C GLU A 90 -19.97 -4.75 -18.25
N GLN A 91 -20.33 -3.47 -18.11
CA GLN A 91 -21.46 -2.89 -18.80
C GLN A 91 -21.28 -2.93 -20.34
N PHE A 92 -20.07 -2.60 -20.81
CA PHE A 92 -19.77 -2.64 -22.26
C PHE A 92 -19.81 -4.05 -22.82
N LEU A 93 -19.30 -5.04 -22.09
CA LEU A 93 -19.24 -6.43 -22.53
C LEU A 93 -20.54 -7.20 -22.28
N GLY A 94 -21.49 -6.67 -21.51
CA GLY A 94 -22.69 -7.38 -21.08
C GLY A 94 -22.42 -8.61 -20.20
N GLN A 95 -21.23 -8.67 -19.57
CA GLN A 95 -20.77 -9.79 -18.76
C GLN A 95 -20.25 -9.31 -17.42
N SER A 96 -20.72 -9.91 -16.32
CA SER A 96 -20.13 -9.68 -15.00
C SER A 96 -18.83 -10.47 -14.87
N ARG A 97 -17.75 -9.79 -14.55
CA ARG A 97 -16.42 -10.39 -14.33
C ARG A 97 -16.10 -10.63 -12.86
N GLY A 98 -17.06 -10.35 -11.98
CA GLY A 98 -16.83 -10.39 -10.53
C GLY A 98 -16.00 -9.22 -10.02
N LYS A 99 -15.92 -9.09 -8.69
CA LYS A 99 -15.08 -8.07 -8.04
C LYS A 99 -13.62 -8.54 -8.08
N GLY A 100 -12.88 -8.13 -9.11
CA GLY A 100 -11.46 -8.45 -9.20
C GLY A 100 -10.67 -7.91 -8.01
N THR A 101 -9.79 -8.73 -7.47
CA THR A 101 -8.91 -8.38 -6.35
C THR A 101 -7.96 -7.24 -6.71
N TYR A 102 -7.76 -6.30 -5.78
CA TYR A 102 -6.75 -5.26 -5.89
C TYR A 102 -5.53 -5.66 -5.06
N ILE A 103 -4.37 -5.79 -5.70
CA ILE A 103 -3.13 -6.20 -5.06
C ILE A 103 -2.27 -4.96 -4.82
N ILE A 104 -1.85 -4.76 -3.58
CA ILE A 104 -0.90 -3.73 -3.16
C ILE A 104 0.38 -4.43 -2.74
N SER A 105 1.49 -4.12 -3.39
CA SER A 105 2.80 -4.68 -3.06
C SER A 105 3.62 -3.68 -2.23
N ILE A 106 4.19 -4.14 -1.12
CA ILE A 106 5.08 -3.35 -0.27
C ILE A 106 6.48 -3.95 -0.34
N ALA A 107 7.40 -3.21 -0.92
CA ALA A 107 8.80 -3.59 -1.05
C ALA A 107 9.71 -2.61 -0.30
N GLY A 108 10.90 -3.05 0.07
CA GLY A 108 11.90 -2.22 0.76
C GLY A 108 13.04 -3.06 1.34
N SER A 109 14.05 -2.39 1.89
CA SER A 109 15.23 -3.03 2.50
C SER A 109 14.87 -3.91 3.70
N VAL A 110 15.81 -4.78 4.07
CA VAL A 110 15.71 -5.56 5.32
C VAL A 110 15.62 -4.60 6.50
N ALA A 111 14.79 -4.91 7.49
CA ALA A 111 14.50 -4.08 8.66
C ALA A 111 13.92 -2.67 8.35
N GLY A 112 13.43 -2.43 7.14
CA GLY A 112 12.84 -1.15 6.72
C GLY A 112 11.37 -0.95 7.14
N GLY A 113 10.86 -1.64 8.15
CA GLY A 113 9.50 -1.45 8.68
C GLY A 113 8.37 -1.96 7.78
N LYS A 114 8.66 -2.76 6.72
CA LYS A 114 7.66 -3.25 5.76
C LYS A 114 6.46 -3.93 6.43
N SER A 115 6.74 -4.83 7.37
CA SER A 115 5.69 -5.61 8.04
C SER A 115 4.78 -4.74 8.90
N THR A 116 5.31 -3.73 9.57
CA THR A 116 4.53 -2.78 10.36
C THR A 116 3.73 -1.85 9.45
N THR A 117 4.35 -1.32 8.39
CA THR A 117 3.65 -0.56 7.35
C THR A 117 2.47 -1.35 6.79
N ALA A 118 2.68 -2.63 6.45
CA ALA A 118 1.64 -3.49 5.89
C ALA A 118 0.47 -3.71 6.87
N ARG A 119 0.76 -3.99 8.15
CA ARG A 119 -0.27 -4.18 9.20
C ARG A 119 -1.06 -2.89 9.47
N ILE A 120 -0.38 -1.74 9.56
CA ILE A 120 -1.05 -0.45 9.76
C ILE A 120 -1.95 -0.13 8.57
N LEU A 121 -1.46 -0.32 7.33
CA LEU A 121 -2.26 -0.09 6.13
C LEU A 121 -3.43 -1.06 6.04
N GLN A 122 -3.24 -2.35 6.37
CA GLN A 122 -4.34 -3.31 6.47
C GLN A 122 -5.42 -2.79 7.41
N ALA A 123 -5.06 -2.46 8.66
CA ALA A 123 -6.00 -1.99 9.68
C ALA A 123 -6.72 -0.69 9.28
N LEU A 124 -6.05 0.21 8.56
CA LEU A 124 -6.68 1.44 8.04
C LEU A 124 -7.61 1.13 6.87
N LEU A 125 -7.21 0.27 5.94
CA LEU A 125 -7.99 -0.06 4.74
C LEU A 125 -9.24 -0.86 5.07
N GLU A 126 -9.21 -1.78 6.04
CA GLU A 126 -10.37 -2.55 6.50
C GLU A 126 -11.50 -1.67 7.05
N ARG A 127 -11.18 -0.46 7.49
CA ARG A 127 -12.17 0.50 8.00
C ARG A 127 -12.88 1.31 6.92
N TRP A 128 -12.47 1.18 5.66
CA TRP A 128 -13.17 1.78 4.55
C TRP A 128 -14.35 0.90 4.12
N PRO A 129 -15.56 1.47 3.96
CA PRO A 129 -16.76 0.67 3.58
C PRO A 129 -16.61 -0.11 2.27
N GLU A 130 -15.73 0.36 1.40
CA GLU A 130 -15.47 -0.26 0.09
C GLU A 130 -14.54 -1.47 0.17
N HIS A 131 -13.88 -1.71 1.32
CA HIS A 131 -12.86 -2.75 1.51
C HIS A 131 -13.19 -3.63 2.73
N PRO A 132 -14.29 -4.36 2.72
CA PRO A 132 -14.71 -5.16 3.88
C PRO A 132 -13.73 -6.30 4.20
N LYS A 133 -12.86 -6.65 3.26
CA LYS A 133 -11.89 -7.73 3.40
C LYS A 133 -10.54 -7.33 2.82
N VAL A 134 -9.55 -7.23 3.69
CA VAL A 134 -8.14 -6.95 3.34
C VAL A 134 -7.27 -8.07 3.89
N GLU A 135 -6.62 -8.82 3.01
CA GLU A 135 -5.73 -9.92 3.38
C GLU A 135 -4.28 -9.48 3.29
N LEU A 136 -3.49 -9.78 4.32
CA LEU A 136 -2.05 -9.55 4.34
C LEU A 136 -1.31 -10.86 4.10
N ILE A 137 -0.52 -10.90 3.02
CA ILE A 137 0.25 -12.07 2.64
C ILE A 137 1.72 -11.69 2.63
N THR A 138 2.53 -12.46 3.35
CA THR A 138 3.97 -12.26 3.38
C THR A 138 4.65 -13.14 2.32
N THR A 139 5.64 -12.60 1.62
CA THR A 139 6.42 -13.37 0.65
C THR A 139 7.26 -14.46 1.29
N ASP A 140 7.50 -14.38 2.60
CA ASP A 140 8.26 -15.41 3.34
C ASP A 140 7.60 -16.81 3.31
N GLY A 141 6.27 -16.86 3.10
CA GLY A 141 5.55 -18.11 2.88
C GLY A 141 5.95 -18.85 1.59
N PHE A 142 6.65 -18.18 0.67
CA PHE A 142 7.15 -18.74 -0.59
C PHE A 142 8.65 -19.03 -0.57
N LEU A 143 9.32 -18.92 0.58
CA LEU A 143 10.69 -19.38 0.75
C LEU A 143 10.75 -20.91 0.66
N TYR A 144 11.77 -21.44 0.00
CA TYR A 144 12.06 -22.88 0.07
C TYR A 144 12.28 -23.32 1.50
N SER A 145 11.91 -24.57 1.79
CA SER A 145 12.11 -25.16 3.11
C SER A 145 13.61 -25.17 3.49
N LYS A 146 13.92 -25.19 4.78
CA LYS A 146 15.31 -25.27 5.26
C LYS A 146 16.06 -26.42 4.62
N LYS A 147 15.44 -27.62 4.56
CA LYS A 147 16.02 -28.82 3.94
C LYS A 147 16.38 -28.60 2.46
N GLU A 148 15.52 -27.90 1.75
CA GLU A 148 15.73 -27.63 0.33
C GLU A 148 16.80 -26.56 0.10
N LEU A 149 16.84 -25.52 0.95
CA LEU A 149 17.89 -24.49 0.91
C LEU A 149 19.27 -25.08 1.24
N GLU A 150 19.35 -26.04 2.18
CA GLU A 150 20.57 -26.78 2.50
C GLU A 150 21.02 -27.65 1.31
N ALA A 151 20.10 -28.40 0.71
CA ALA A 151 20.40 -29.25 -0.45
C ALA A 151 20.87 -28.45 -1.67
N ARG A 152 20.35 -27.20 -1.83
CA ARG A 152 20.75 -26.29 -2.92
C ARG A 152 21.96 -25.40 -2.57
N GLY A 153 22.51 -25.49 -1.36
CA GLY A 153 23.62 -24.63 -0.91
C GLY A 153 23.24 -23.16 -0.73
N LEU A 154 21.95 -22.86 -0.59
CA LEU A 154 21.40 -21.50 -0.55
C LEU A 154 21.17 -20.93 0.86
N MET A 155 21.57 -21.63 1.92
CA MET A 155 21.34 -21.19 3.30
C MET A 155 21.88 -19.78 3.61
N ARG A 156 23.07 -19.45 3.05
CA ARG A 156 23.69 -18.12 3.21
C ARG A 156 22.98 -17.02 2.38
N ARG A 157 22.14 -17.42 1.46
CA ARG A 157 21.40 -16.54 0.55
C ARG A 157 19.89 -16.55 0.83
N LYS A 158 19.49 -16.99 2.02
CA LYS A 158 18.10 -16.93 2.45
C LYS A 158 17.61 -15.48 2.43
N GLY A 159 16.47 -15.22 1.76
CA GLY A 159 15.92 -13.88 1.57
C GLY A 159 16.34 -13.22 0.24
N PHE A 160 17.28 -13.78 -0.50
CA PHE A 160 17.59 -13.40 -1.89
C PHE A 160 16.62 -14.09 -2.87
N PRO A 161 16.45 -13.55 -4.10
CA PRO A 161 15.46 -14.05 -5.06
C PRO A 161 15.52 -15.57 -5.29
N GLU A 162 16.72 -16.16 -5.35
CA GLU A 162 16.92 -17.57 -5.58
C GLU A 162 16.49 -18.49 -4.42
N SER A 163 16.23 -17.92 -3.25
CA SER A 163 15.72 -18.68 -2.09
C SER A 163 14.21 -18.83 -2.08
N TYR A 164 13.51 -18.20 -3.03
CA TYR A 164 12.05 -18.23 -3.13
C TYR A 164 11.60 -19.17 -4.24
N ASP A 165 10.47 -19.84 -4.02
CA ASP A 165 9.71 -20.49 -5.09
C ASP A 165 8.92 -19.43 -5.87
N ILE A 166 9.62 -18.77 -6.79
CA ILE A 166 9.06 -17.70 -7.61
C ILE A 166 7.91 -18.22 -8.48
N ARG A 167 7.98 -19.48 -8.94
CA ARG A 167 6.90 -20.06 -9.74
C ARG A 167 5.61 -20.14 -8.94
N HIS A 168 5.68 -20.70 -7.74
CA HIS A 168 4.53 -20.78 -6.84
C HIS A 168 3.98 -19.39 -6.48
N LEU A 169 4.87 -18.41 -6.22
CA LEU A 169 4.45 -17.01 -5.96
C LEU A 169 3.70 -16.42 -7.15
N VAL A 170 4.20 -16.60 -8.37
CA VAL A 170 3.56 -16.07 -9.59
C VAL A 170 2.20 -16.74 -9.84
N GLU A 171 2.12 -18.06 -9.69
CA GLU A 171 0.88 -18.82 -9.81
C GLU A 171 -0.15 -18.36 -8.76
N PHE A 172 0.28 -18.18 -7.51
CA PHE A 172 -0.56 -17.65 -6.45
C PHE A 172 -1.12 -16.26 -6.79
N VAL A 173 -0.26 -15.32 -7.22
CA VAL A 173 -0.68 -13.96 -7.60
C VAL A 173 -1.64 -13.99 -8.80
N ALA A 174 -1.41 -14.87 -9.78
CA ALA A 174 -2.30 -15.04 -10.93
C ALA A 174 -3.69 -15.51 -10.47
N ASN A 175 -3.75 -16.52 -9.60
CA ASN A 175 -5.01 -17.07 -9.07
C ASN A 175 -5.78 -16.03 -8.21
N VAL A 176 -5.08 -15.19 -7.45
CA VAL A 176 -5.72 -14.13 -6.67
C VAL A 176 -6.30 -13.02 -7.56
N ARG A 177 -5.77 -12.83 -8.77
CA ARG A 177 -6.25 -11.83 -9.75
C ARG A 177 -7.38 -12.31 -10.63
N ALA A 178 -7.53 -13.63 -10.79
CA ALA A 178 -8.58 -14.24 -11.62
C ALA A 178 -9.96 -14.07 -10.99
#